data_4f5b34325c2ca024e6e29d6e2c164149
#
_entry.id   4f5b34325c2ca024e6e29d6e2c164149
#
_cell.length_a   1.000
_cell.length_b   1.000
_cell.length_c   1.000
_cell.angle_alpha   90.00
_cell.angle_beta   90.00
_cell.angle_gamma   90.00
#
_symmetry.space_group_name_H-M   'P 1'
#
loop_
_entity.id
_entity.type
_entity.pdbx_description
1 polymer ?
#
loop_
_entity_poly.entity_id
_entity_poly.type
_entity_poly.pdbx_seq_one_letter_code
_entity_poly.pdbx_strand_id
1 'polypeptide(L)'
;VNLTNIELGYEAFYAILLGSDQGRDLYRKKLNRLCEQYRISKQIKFVDHCKDMALAYKISDIVISASIEPEAFGRVAVEAQSMEKLIIASNIGGSNETIVDGKTGLLFKSGDAKALCKKIIDAITMDETMLNLFGKEGRKNIIKKFNVEKMCFSTYSEYKRILN
;
A
#
# COMPACT_ATOMS: atom_id res chain seq x y z
N VAL A 1 12.34 4.91 4.22
CA VAL A 1 13.61 4.18 4.40
C VAL A 1 14.60 4.99 5.22
N ASN A 2 15.06 6.15 4.75
CA ASN A 2 16.09 6.91 5.48
C ASN A 2 15.67 7.29 6.91
N LEU A 3 14.47 7.86 7.10
CA LEU A 3 13.98 8.20 8.45
C LEU A 3 13.89 6.97 9.35
N THR A 4 13.44 5.83 8.81
CA THR A 4 13.33 4.58 9.56
C THR A 4 14.69 4.05 9.98
N ASN A 5 15.70 4.12 9.10
CA ASN A 5 17.08 3.73 9.43
C ASN A 5 17.67 4.63 10.53
N ILE A 6 17.38 5.94 10.50
CA ILE A 6 17.82 6.87 11.53
C ILE A 6 17.19 6.52 12.88
N GLU A 7 15.89 6.30 12.93
CA GLU A 7 15.16 5.97 14.17
C GLU A 7 15.59 4.62 14.77
N LEU A 8 15.86 3.63 13.92
CA LEU A 8 16.26 2.29 14.37
C LEU A 8 17.77 2.13 14.56
N GLY A 9 18.57 3.01 13.97
CA GLY A 9 20.04 2.93 14.00
C GLY A 9 20.67 1.86 13.10
N TYR A 10 19.87 1.21 12.23
CA TYR A 10 20.35 0.18 11.28
C TYR A 10 19.47 0.09 10.03
N GLU A 11 19.95 -0.63 9.00
CA GLU A 11 19.22 -0.90 7.76
C GLU A 11 18.16 -1.99 8.00
N ALA A 12 16.93 -1.58 8.27
CA ALA A 12 15.87 -2.48 8.73
C ALA A 12 15.18 -3.26 7.63
N PHE A 13 15.16 -2.76 6.38
CA PHE A 13 14.40 -3.37 5.29
C PHE A 13 14.87 -2.93 3.91
N TYR A 14 14.46 -3.69 2.90
CA TYR A 14 14.60 -3.33 1.48
C TYR A 14 13.24 -2.90 0.93
N ALA A 15 13.21 -1.89 0.07
CA ALA A 15 12.00 -1.43 -0.57
C ALA A 15 12.05 -1.64 -2.09
N ILE A 16 10.98 -2.15 -2.65
CA ILE A 16 10.78 -2.29 -4.09
C ILE A 16 9.73 -1.27 -4.53
N LEU A 17 10.11 -0.35 -5.41
CA LEU A 17 9.19 0.54 -6.09
C LEU A 17 8.81 -0.10 -7.43
N LEU A 18 7.61 -0.64 -7.45
CA LEU A 18 7.10 -1.40 -8.59
C LEU A 18 6.12 -0.56 -9.40
N GLY A 19 6.39 -0.41 -10.67
CA GLY A 19 5.54 0.29 -11.63
C GLY A 19 6.33 1.06 -12.66
N SER A 20 5.73 1.28 -13.82
CA SER A 20 6.29 2.12 -14.86
C SER A 20 6.28 3.60 -14.44
N ASP A 21 7.27 4.34 -14.84
CA ASP A 21 7.31 5.79 -14.71
C ASP A 21 6.33 6.52 -15.67
N GLN A 22 5.72 5.77 -16.58
CA GLN A 22 4.76 6.30 -17.58
C GLN A 22 5.35 7.46 -18.40
N GLY A 23 6.66 7.39 -18.73
CA GLY A 23 7.39 8.44 -19.45
C GLY A 23 7.76 9.65 -18.58
N ARG A 24 7.69 9.53 -17.27
CA ARG A 24 8.10 10.59 -16.32
C ARG A 24 9.56 10.45 -15.91
N ASP A 25 10.46 10.42 -16.88
CA ASP A 25 11.92 10.25 -16.66
C ASP A 25 12.50 11.22 -15.62
N LEU A 26 12.02 12.47 -15.59
CA LEU A 26 12.47 13.46 -14.63
C LEU A 26 12.11 13.06 -13.19
N TYR A 27 10.96 12.44 -12.99
CA TYR A 27 10.54 11.95 -11.68
C TYR A 27 11.43 10.79 -11.23
N ARG A 28 11.69 9.83 -12.13
CA ARG A 28 12.61 8.72 -11.87
C ARG A 28 14.02 9.21 -11.50
N LYS A 29 14.56 10.16 -12.27
CA LYS A 29 15.85 10.79 -11.98
C LYS A 29 15.88 11.49 -10.62
N LYS A 30 14.78 12.18 -10.26
CA LYS A 30 14.65 12.81 -8.94
C LYS A 30 14.69 11.77 -7.81
N LEU A 31 13.98 10.66 -7.95
CA LEU A 31 13.98 9.58 -6.94
C LEU A 31 15.40 8.97 -6.79
N ASN A 32 16.10 8.70 -7.90
CA ASN A 32 17.47 8.19 -7.85
C ASN A 32 18.41 9.14 -7.10
N ARG A 33 18.36 10.45 -7.40
CA ARG A 33 19.15 11.47 -6.69
C ARG A 33 18.86 11.49 -5.19
N LEU A 34 17.58 11.35 -4.80
CA LEU A 34 17.21 11.26 -3.37
C LEU A 34 17.79 9.99 -2.72
N CYS A 35 17.78 8.86 -3.42
CA CYS A 35 18.40 7.64 -2.92
C CYS A 35 19.90 7.80 -2.70
N GLU A 36 20.61 8.47 -3.61
CA GLU A 36 22.03 8.78 -3.48
C GLU A 36 22.30 9.77 -2.33
N GLN A 37 21.54 10.87 -2.29
CA GLN A 37 21.65 11.90 -1.25
C GLN A 37 21.48 11.32 0.16
N TYR A 38 20.52 10.39 0.33
CA TYR A 38 20.24 9.74 1.61
C TYR A 38 21.03 8.45 1.83
N ARG A 39 21.93 8.08 0.90
CA ARG A 39 22.76 6.86 0.96
C ARG A 39 21.97 5.56 1.13
N ILE A 40 20.77 5.49 0.53
CA ILE A 40 19.87 4.34 0.59
C ILE A 40 19.72 3.60 -0.75
N SER A 41 20.58 3.88 -1.73
CA SER A 41 20.50 3.30 -3.08
C SER A 41 20.56 1.77 -3.07
N LYS A 42 21.28 1.18 -2.11
CA LYS A 42 21.38 -0.29 -1.97
C LYS A 42 20.10 -0.92 -1.43
N GLN A 43 19.29 -0.17 -0.71
CA GLN A 43 18.04 -0.62 -0.10
C GLN A 43 16.80 -0.40 -0.99
N ILE A 44 16.93 0.38 -2.06
CA ILE A 44 15.82 0.71 -2.95
C ILE A 44 16.03 0.05 -4.30
N LYS A 45 15.06 -0.78 -4.71
CA LYS A 45 15.04 -1.36 -6.06
C LYS A 45 13.85 -0.83 -6.84
N PHE A 46 14.13 -0.23 -7.98
CA PHE A 46 13.11 0.15 -8.94
C PHE A 46 12.87 -1.01 -9.89
N VAL A 47 11.63 -1.43 -10.03
CA VAL A 47 11.20 -2.49 -10.94
C VAL A 47 10.10 -1.91 -11.82
N ASP A 48 10.25 -2.10 -13.13
CA ASP A 48 9.27 -1.64 -14.10
C ASP A 48 7.98 -2.47 -14.03
N HIS A 49 7.13 -2.38 -15.03
CA HIS A 49 5.85 -3.07 -15.04
C HIS A 49 5.99 -4.58 -14.79
N CYS A 50 5.25 -5.07 -13.81
CA CYS A 50 5.09 -6.49 -13.51
C CYS A 50 3.71 -6.96 -13.97
N LYS A 51 3.68 -8.02 -14.80
CA LYS A 51 2.41 -8.60 -15.25
C LYS A 51 1.75 -9.45 -14.17
N ASP A 52 2.55 -10.09 -13.33
CA ASP A 52 2.08 -10.92 -12.21
C ASP A 52 2.15 -10.14 -10.89
N MET A 53 1.15 -9.31 -10.66
CA MET A 53 1.03 -8.56 -9.41
C MET A 53 0.79 -9.45 -8.20
N ALA A 54 0.14 -10.62 -8.39
CA ALA A 54 -0.08 -11.57 -7.29
C ALA A 54 1.27 -12.08 -6.74
N LEU A 55 2.22 -12.39 -7.63
CA LEU A 55 3.57 -12.76 -7.22
C LEU A 55 4.27 -11.62 -6.46
N ALA A 56 4.15 -10.37 -6.95
CA ALA A 56 4.75 -9.21 -6.29
C ALA A 56 4.22 -9.04 -4.86
N TYR A 57 2.91 -9.16 -4.65
CA TYR A 57 2.33 -9.14 -3.31
C TYR A 57 2.76 -10.34 -2.46
N LYS A 58 2.83 -11.53 -3.07
CA LYS A 58 3.20 -12.75 -2.34
C LYS A 58 4.59 -12.68 -1.73
N ILE A 59 5.57 -12.12 -2.44
CA ILE A 59 6.96 -11.99 -1.98
C ILE A 59 7.21 -10.80 -1.05
N SER A 60 6.25 -9.88 -0.92
CA SER A 60 6.37 -8.75 0.00
C SER A 60 5.90 -9.14 1.40
N ASP A 61 6.54 -8.59 2.42
CA ASP A 61 6.07 -8.72 3.81
C ASP A 61 5.03 -7.64 4.13
N ILE A 62 5.28 -6.42 3.68
CA ILE A 62 4.44 -5.24 3.89
C ILE A 62 4.25 -4.52 2.56
N VAL A 63 3.05 -4.07 2.30
CA VAL A 63 2.72 -3.23 1.12
C VAL A 63 2.50 -1.80 1.57
N ILE A 64 2.96 -0.83 0.77
CA ILE A 64 2.82 0.60 1.09
C ILE A 64 2.18 1.31 -0.09
N SER A 65 1.12 2.09 0.18
CA SER A 65 0.51 3.03 -0.76
C SER A 65 0.57 4.45 -0.19
N ALA A 66 1.59 5.21 -0.62
CA ALA A 66 1.89 6.54 -0.09
C ALA A 66 1.41 7.67 -1.03
N SER A 67 0.23 7.54 -1.61
CA SER A 67 -0.36 8.54 -2.49
C SER A 67 -0.59 9.86 -1.74
N ILE A 68 -0.27 10.97 -2.40
CA ILE A 68 -0.54 12.32 -1.89
C ILE A 68 -1.82 12.91 -2.49
N GLU A 69 -2.31 12.31 -3.58
CA GLU A 69 -3.57 12.65 -4.23
C GLU A 69 -4.60 11.55 -3.98
N PRO A 70 -5.89 11.89 -3.83
CA PRO A 70 -6.93 10.90 -3.58
C PRO A 70 -7.10 9.96 -4.77
N GLU A 71 -7.00 8.66 -4.52
CA GLU A 71 -7.39 7.63 -5.47
C GLU A 71 -8.87 7.32 -5.33
N ALA A 72 -9.57 7.09 -6.44
CA ALA A 72 -11.00 6.81 -6.42
C ALA A 72 -11.35 5.54 -5.62
N PHE A 73 -10.56 4.47 -5.76
CA PHE A 73 -10.82 3.18 -5.12
C PHE A 73 -9.63 2.63 -4.31
N GLY A 74 -8.39 2.90 -4.74
CA GLY A 74 -7.19 2.40 -4.07
C GLY A 74 -6.95 0.91 -4.34
N ARG A 75 -6.80 0.52 -5.60
CA ARG A 75 -6.59 -0.88 -6.02
C ARG A 75 -5.46 -1.57 -5.26
N VAL A 76 -4.34 -0.88 -5.03
CA VAL A 76 -3.19 -1.42 -4.29
C VAL A 76 -3.60 -1.92 -2.91
N ALA A 77 -4.44 -1.15 -2.20
CA ALA A 77 -4.90 -1.52 -0.86
C ALA A 77 -5.81 -2.76 -0.88
N VAL A 78 -6.70 -2.85 -1.87
CA VAL A 78 -7.60 -4.01 -2.04
C VAL A 78 -6.83 -5.26 -2.45
N GLU A 79 -5.91 -5.14 -3.40
CA GLU A 79 -5.09 -6.25 -3.89
C GLU A 79 -4.16 -6.79 -2.79
N ALA A 80 -3.50 -5.91 -2.02
CA ALA A 80 -2.67 -6.30 -0.88
C ALA A 80 -3.47 -7.07 0.19
N GLN A 81 -4.63 -6.54 0.60
CA GLN A 81 -5.52 -7.22 1.54
C GLN A 81 -6.04 -8.56 0.98
N SER A 82 -6.35 -8.64 -0.31
CA SER A 82 -6.76 -9.89 -0.97
C SER A 82 -5.68 -10.96 -0.94
N MET A 83 -4.41 -10.56 -0.91
CA MET A 83 -3.24 -11.42 -0.81
C MET A 83 -2.77 -11.63 0.64
N GLU A 84 -3.60 -11.27 1.62
CA GLU A 84 -3.31 -11.38 3.05
C GLU A 84 -2.04 -10.64 3.48
N LYS A 85 -1.76 -9.48 2.86
CA LYS A 85 -0.61 -8.65 3.23
C LYS A 85 -1.03 -7.45 4.07
N LEU A 86 -0.20 -7.13 5.07
CA LEU A 86 -0.35 -5.87 5.79
C LEU A 86 -0.15 -4.72 4.80
N ILE A 87 -1.15 -3.84 4.73
CA ILE A 87 -1.09 -2.60 3.95
C ILE A 87 -0.90 -1.40 4.89
N ILE A 88 0.03 -0.52 4.53
CA ILE A 88 0.18 0.81 5.13
C ILE A 88 -0.20 1.82 4.04
N ALA A 89 -1.23 2.63 4.25
CA ALA A 89 -1.71 3.55 3.23
C ALA A 89 -1.93 4.97 3.75
N SER A 90 -1.85 5.93 2.85
CA SER A 90 -2.25 7.31 3.13
C SER A 90 -3.74 7.36 3.47
N ASN A 91 -4.10 8.07 4.52
CA ASN A 91 -5.49 8.30 4.94
C ASN A 91 -6.16 9.32 4.01
N ILE A 92 -6.44 8.91 2.76
CA ILE A 92 -7.01 9.77 1.72
C ILE A 92 -7.74 8.91 0.66
N GLY A 93 -8.84 9.45 0.12
CA GLY A 93 -9.61 8.80 -0.97
C GLY A 93 -10.09 7.40 -0.61
N GLY A 94 -10.05 6.46 -1.56
CA GLY A 94 -10.54 5.10 -1.43
C GLY A 94 -9.86 4.26 -0.34
N SER A 95 -8.67 4.65 0.15
CA SER A 95 -8.03 3.95 1.26
C SER A 95 -8.87 4.02 2.54
N ASN A 96 -9.62 5.11 2.76
CA ASN A 96 -10.49 5.28 3.93
C ASN A 96 -11.71 4.35 3.91
N GLU A 97 -12.11 3.89 2.74
CA GLU A 97 -13.24 2.99 2.56
C GLU A 97 -12.81 1.53 2.60
N THR A 98 -11.62 1.25 2.07
CA THR A 98 -11.09 -0.11 1.88
C THR A 98 -10.32 -0.63 3.08
N ILE A 99 -9.77 0.26 3.93
CA ILE A 99 -8.97 -0.10 5.11
C ILE A 99 -9.69 0.30 6.39
N VAL A 100 -9.73 -0.60 7.35
CA VAL A 100 -10.10 -0.31 8.74
C VAL A 100 -8.80 -0.16 9.53
N ASP A 101 -8.44 1.08 9.90
CA ASP A 101 -7.17 1.38 10.58
C ASP A 101 -7.01 0.56 11.86
N GLY A 102 -5.82 0.00 12.04
CA GLY A 102 -5.47 -0.86 13.18
C GLY A 102 -6.10 -2.26 13.15
N LYS A 103 -6.88 -2.60 12.12
CA LYS A 103 -7.54 -3.91 11.99
C LYS A 103 -7.23 -4.62 10.68
N THR A 104 -7.39 -3.97 9.55
CA THR A 104 -7.17 -4.57 8.21
C THR A 104 -5.99 -3.94 7.47
N GLY A 105 -5.34 -2.98 8.09
CA GLY A 105 -4.17 -2.25 7.62
C GLY A 105 -3.90 -1.07 8.54
N LEU A 106 -2.91 -0.27 8.19
CA LEU A 106 -2.51 0.92 8.94
C LEU A 106 -2.67 2.15 8.06
N LEU A 107 -3.31 3.18 8.59
CA LEU A 107 -3.45 4.46 7.92
C LEU A 107 -2.50 5.50 8.52
N PHE A 108 -1.95 6.37 7.69
CA PHE A 108 -1.15 7.50 8.10
C PHE A 108 -1.56 8.78 7.38
N LYS A 109 -1.26 9.93 7.96
CA LYS A 109 -1.58 11.23 7.38
C LYS A 109 -0.87 11.43 6.04
N SER A 110 -1.65 11.66 4.96
CA SER A 110 -1.10 11.89 3.62
C SER A 110 -0.08 13.02 3.61
N GLY A 111 1.03 12.81 2.90
CA GLY A 111 2.15 13.76 2.79
C GLY A 111 3.06 13.83 4.02
N ASP A 112 2.76 13.10 5.10
CA ASP A 112 3.54 13.11 6.34
C ASP A 112 4.53 11.93 6.39
N ALA A 113 5.77 12.20 5.99
CA ALA A 113 6.83 11.19 5.97
C ALA A 113 7.20 10.67 7.37
N LYS A 114 7.03 11.48 8.44
CA LYS A 114 7.27 11.03 9.82
C LYS A 114 6.17 10.09 10.30
N ALA A 115 4.92 10.39 9.96
CA ALA A 115 3.80 9.51 10.26
C ALA A 115 3.95 8.16 9.52
N LEU A 116 4.35 8.16 8.24
CA LEU A 116 4.67 6.93 7.50
C LEU A 116 5.83 6.17 8.16
N CYS A 117 6.90 6.85 8.52
CA CYS A 117 8.05 6.24 9.20
C CYS A 117 7.60 5.49 10.47
N LYS A 118 6.80 6.12 11.32
CA LYS A 118 6.25 5.49 12.54
C LYS A 118 5.45 4.23 12.20
N LYS A 119 4.55 4.27 11.21
CA LYS A 119 3.75 3.10 10.80
C LYS A 119 4.61 1.97 10.22
N ILE A 120 5.71 2.29 9.54
CA ILE A 120 6.67 1.28 9.09
C ILE A 120 7.37 0.63 10.28
N ILE A 121 7.83 1.41 11.25
CA ILE A 121 8.45 0.89 12.47
C ILE A 121 7.47 -0.01 13.22
N ASP A 122 6.24 0.46 13.44
CA ASP A 122 5.19 -0.33 14.08
C ASP A 122 5.02 -1.69 13.36
N ALA A 123 5.01 -1.69 12.03
CA ALA A 123 4.80 -2.90 11.22
C ALA A 123 5.99 -3.87 11.25
N ILE A 124 7.23 -3.38 11.11
CA ILE A 124 8.42 -4.26 11.10
C ILE A 124 8.78 -4.81 12.49
N THR A 125 8.24 -4.23 13.55
CA THR A 125 8.40 -4.71 14.93
C THR A 125 7.26 -5.64 15.37
N MET A 126 6.23 -5.85 14.54
CA MET A 126 5.18 -6.83 14.81
C MET A 126 5.73 -8.25 14.68
N ASP A 127 5.24 -9.13 15.52
CA ASP A 127 5.46 -10.56 15.36
C ASP A 127 4.67 -11.12 14.16
N GLU A 128 5.03 -12.30 13.72
CA GLU A 128 4.37 -12.98 12.59
C GLU A 128 2.89 -13.22 12.83
N THR A 129 2.49 -13.45 14.08
CA THR A 129 1.08 -13.70 14.46
C THR A 129 0.23 -12.45 14.19
N MET A 130 0.74 -11.29 14.56
CA MET A 130 0.06 -10.01 14.33
C MET A 130 0.00 -9.68 12.83
N LEU A 131 1.10 -9.85 12.09
CA LEU A 131 1.12 -9.65 10.64
C LEU A 131 0.09 -10.55 9.94
N ASN A 132 0.04 -11.82 10.30
CA ASN A 132 -0.93 -12.79 9.78
C ASN A 132 -2.38 -12.43 10.15
N LEU A 133 -2.61 -11.86 11.34
CA LEU A 133 -3.94 -11.41 11.76
C LEU A 133 -4.42 -10.26 10.88
N PHE A 134 -3.58 -9.23 10.66
CA PHE A 134 -3.90 -8.13 9.75
C PHE A 134 -4.23 -8.63 8.34
N GLY A 135 -3.42 -9.54 7.81
CA GLY A 135 -3.63 -10.13 6.50
C GLY A 135 -4.98 -10.85 6.38
N LYS A 136 -5.29 -11.73 7.33
CA LYS A 136 -6.56 -12.49 7.36
C LYS A 136 -7.78 -11.57 7.51
N GLU A 137 -7.71 -10.59 8.41
CA GLU A 137 -8.82 -9.64 8.61
C GLU A 137 -8.98 -8.73 7.38
N GLY A 138 -7.87 -8.33 6.75
CA GLY A 138 -7.87 -7.60 5.48
C GLY A 138 -8.61 -8.39 4.40
N ARG A 139 -8.21 -9.65 4.15
CA ARG A 139 -8.85 -10.50 3.15
C ARG A 139 -10.34 -10.72 3.43
N LYS A 140 -10.74 -10.99 4.68
CA LYS A 140 -12.16 -11.11 5.06
C LYS A 140 -12.95 -9.84 4.72
N ASN A 141 -12.38 -8.66 5.04
CA ASN A 141 -13.02 -7.38 4.74
C ASN A 141 -13.25 -7.20 3.23
N ILE A 142 -12.23 -7.50 2.41
CA ILE A 142 -12.32 -7.36 0.95
C ILE A 142 -13.34 -8.34 0.37
N ILE A 143 -13.27 -9.62 0.70
CA ILE A 143 -14.22 -10.63 0.22
C ILE A 143 -15.66 -10.24 0.60
N LYS A 144 -15.85 -9.73 1.81
CA LYS A 144 -17.19 -9.34 2.29
C LYS A 144 -17.74 -8.10 1.60
N LYS A 145 -16.90 -7.09 1.30
CA LYS A 145 -17.39 -5.77 0.88
C LYS A 145 -17.17 -5.46 -0.60
N PHE A 146 -16.10 -5.99 -1.21
CA PHE A 146 -15.60 -5.54 -2.52
C PHE A 146 -15.49 -6.70 -3.53
N ASN A 147 -16.47 -7.59 -3.56
CA ASN A 147 -16.54 -8.65 -4.57
C ASN A 147 -17.32 -8.20 -5.81
N VAL A 148 -17.13 -8.93 -6.91
CA VAL A 148 -17.78 -8.64 -8.21
C VAL A 148 -19.30 -8.70 -8.12
N GLU A 149 -19.86 -9.66 -7.37
CA GLU A 149 -21.30 -9.81 -7.22
C GLU A 149 -21.95 -8.57 -6.61
N LYS A 150 -21.33 -8.04 -5.54
CA LYS A 150 -21.82 -6.81 -4.90
C LYS A 150 -21.67 -5.59 -5.81
N MET A 151 -20.56 -5.49 -6.54
CA MET A 151 -20.37 -4.42 -7.50
C MET A 151 -21.47 -4.45 -8.57
N CYS A 152 -21.72 -5.61 -9.17
CA CYS A 152 -22.76 -5.79 -10.18
C CYS A 152 -24.15 -5.49 -9.61
N PHE A 153 -24.46 -6.01 -8.44
CA PHE A 153 -25.76 -5.76 -7.79
C PHE A 153 -25.98 -4.28 -7.48
N SER A 154 -24.98 -3.61 -6.90
CA SER A 154 -25.08 -2.19 -6.57
C SER A 154 -25.26 -1.35 -7.83
N THR A 155 -24.47 -1.61 -8.88
CA THR A 155 -24.58 -0.92 -10.16
C THR A 155 -25.96 -1.13 -10.80
N TYR A 156 -26.44 -2.37 -10.85
CA TYR A 156 -27.77 -2.69 -11.36
C TYR A 156 -28.88 -1.98 -10.57
N SER A 157 -28.76 -1.95 -9.25
CA SER A 157 -29.74 -1.29 -8.38
C SER A 157 -29.80 0.22 -8.62
N GLU A 158 -28.67 0.88 -8.86
CA GLU A 158 -28.63 2.30 -9.21
C GLU A 158 -29.26 2.57 -10.58
N TYR A 159 -28.96 1.76 -11.60
CA TYR A 159 -29.64 1.88 -12.90
C TYR A 159 -31.15 1.73 -12.77
N LYS A 160 -31.60 0.72 -12.02
CA LYS A 160 -33.04 0.51 -11.80
C LYS A 160 -33.70 1.69 -11.08
N ARG A 161 -33.01 2.31 -10.12
CA ARG A 161 -33.49 3.49 -9.39
C ARG A 161 -33.65 4.73 -10.29
N ILE A 162 -32.76 4.89 -11.28
CA ILE A 162 -32.77 6.05 -12.20
C ILE A 162 -33.83 5.88 -13.30
N LEU A 163 -34.12 4.64 -13.71
CA LEU A 163 -35.03 4.33 -14.82
C LEU A 163 -36.50 4.20 -14.39
N ASN A 164 -36.79 4.10 -13.10
CA ASN A 164 -38.13 4.11 -12.50
C ASN A 164 -38.40 5.46 -11.84
#